data_056044cc30aeed6a6acdd21bc190b3c9
#
_entry.id   056044cc30aeed6a6acdd21bc190b3c9
#
_cell.length_a   1.000
_cell.length_b   1.000
_cell.length_c   1.000
_cell.angle_alpha   90.00
_cell.angle_beta   90.00
_cell.angle_gamma   90.00
#
_symmetry.space_group_name_H-M   'P 1'
#
loop_
_entity.id
_entity.type
_entity.pdbx_description
1 polymer ?
#
loop_
_entity_poly.entity_id
_entity_poly.type
_entity_poly.pdbx_seq_one_letter_code
_entity_poly.pdbx_strand_id
1 'polypeptide(L)'
;MVRIEYRAHDGRARPAWLLMPEGDIDRPIPLVVSPHDRGESAKENALRWGDLPGEGDFAVIAPAGEGRRLGDYSWGAPGQISDLARMPSVATQHGVDVDPSQVYAVGGSMGGQETLLLVARDPGLLAGAIAFDPATDMARRYRDFRALRDGRWLQRLARVEIGGTPGQVPRAYAERSPDHYVRAIADSGVPLQLFWSTRDRIIRDQRLETGALVRRLRRDHPEARLWVFVGEWRHTAEMRASRRLPRALARFGLLPWADVPQLPRAAGRRA
;
A
#
# COMPACT_ATOMS: atom_id res chain seq x y z
N MET A 1 -15.50 -2.95 13.49
CA MET A 1 -14.25 -2.14 13.43
C MET A 1 -13.84 -1.77 14.85
N VAL A 2 -12.59 -2.09 15.25
CA VAL A 2 -12.05 -1.89 16.61
C VAL A 2 -10.73 -1.09 16.52
N ARG A 3 -10.53 -0.13 17.44
CA ARG A 3 -9.24 0.55 17.61
C ARG A 3 -8.36 -0.30 18.51
N ILE A 4 -7.15 -0.58 18.03
CA ILE A 4 -6.11 -1.30 18.76
C ILE A 4 -4.86 -0.43 18.88
N GLU A 5 -3.91 -0.84 19.71
CA GLU A 5 -2.60 -0.20 19.82
C GLU A 5 -1.48 -1.19 19.57
N TYR A 6 -0.41 -0.74 18.94
CA TYR A 6 0.79 -1.54 18.72
C TYR A 6 2.06 -0.74 19.05
N ARG A 7 3.12 -1.43 19.38
CA ARG A 7 4.44 -0.81 19.56
C ARG A 7 5.13 -0.69 18.20
N ALA A 8 5.36 0.54 17.73
CA ALA A 8 6.00 0.82 16.46
C ALA A 8 7.53 0.60 16.49
N HIS A 9 8.17 0.70 15.32
CA HIS A 9 9.63 0.51 15.15
C HIS A 9 10.49 1.42 16.04
N ASP A 10 10.00 2.60 16.41
CA ASP A 10 10.66 3.57 17.28
C ASP A 10 10.33 3.38 18.77
N GLY A 11 9.60 2.30 19.11
CA GLY A 11 9.18 1.97 20.47
C GLY A 11 7.95 2.71 20.98
N ARG A 12 7.38 3.63 20.21
CA ARG A 12 6.17 4.37 20.58
C ARG A 12 4.93 3.52 20.37
N ALA A 13 3.92 3.73 21.21
CA ALA A 13 2.59 3.19 20.98
C ALA A 13 1.89 3.97 19.87
N ARG A 14 1.30 3.27 18.91
CA ARG A 14 0.53 3.84 17.81
C ARG A 14 -0.79 3.10 17.63
N PRO A 15 -1.86 3.80 17.23
CA PRO A 15 -3.11 3.14 16.96
C PRO A 15 -3.09 2.43 15.60
N ALA A 16 -3.88 1.36 15.52
CA ALA A 16 -4.35 0.80 14.27
C ALA A 16 -5.85 0.55 14.36
N TRP A 17 -6.50 0.42 13.22
CA TRP A 17 -7.89 0.02 13.13
C TRP A 17 -7.98 -1.36 12.53
N LEU A 18 -8.66 -2.24 13.25
CA LEU A 18 -8.88 -3.63 12.85
C LEU A 18 -10.36 -3.80 12.47
N LEU A 19 -10.60 -4.21 11.23
CA LEU A 19 -11.91 -4.61 10.74
C LEU A 19 -11.91 -6.13 10.62
N MET A 20 -12.96 -6.72 11.15
CA MET A 20 -13.16 -8.17 11.09
C MET A 20 -14.51 -8.46 10.44
N PRO A 21 -14.65 -9.61 9.79
CA PRO A 21 -15.96 -10.10 9.38
C PRO A 21 -16.87 -10.28 10.59
N GLU A 22 -18.17 -10.33 10.36
CA GLU A 22 -19.16 -10.59 11.41
C GLU A 22 -19.27 -12.10 11.69
N GLY A 23 -19.55 -12.45 12.94
CA GLY A 23 -19.73 -13.84 13.39
C GLY A 23 -18.43 -14.54 13.79
N ASP A 24 -18.59 -15.76 14.32
CA ASP A 24 -17.48 -16.63 14.69
C ASP A 24 -17.01 -17.41 13.45
N ILE A 25 -15.78 -17.14 13.02
CA ILE A 25 -15.14 -17.87 11.93
C ILE A 25 -14.12 -18.84 12.53
N ASP A 26 -14.45 -20.11 12.53
CA ASP A 26 -13.62 -21.19 13.11
C ASP A 26 -12.59 -21.70 12.08
N ARG A 27 -11.81 -20.77 11.53
CA ARG A 27 -10.68 -21.05 10.61
C ARG A 27 -9.78 -19.82 10.48
N PRO A 28 -8.49 -20.03 10.15
CA PRO A 28 -7.62 -18.90 9.76
C PRO A 28 -8.21 -18.13 8.58
N ILE A 29 -8.16 -16.80 8.65
CA ILE A 29 -8.70 -15.89 7.63
C ILE A 29 -7.62 -15.07 6.95
N PRO A 30 -7.84 -14.64 5.69
CA PRO A 30 -6.97 -13.71 5.01
C PRO A 30 -6.85 -12.38 5.76
N LEU A 31 -5.67 -11.76 5.69
CA LEU A 31 -5.45 -10.42 6.23
C LEU A 31 -5.04 -9.45 5.12
N VAL A 32 -5.65 -8.29 5.12
CA VAL A 32 -5.20 -7.14 4.30
C VAL A 32 -4.54 -6.11 5.19
N VAL A 33 -3.28 -5.80 4.91
CA VAL A 33 -2.53 -4.66 5.47
C VAL A 33 -2.83 -3.44 4.60
N SER A 34 -3.44 -2.41 5.18
CA SER A 34 -3.89 -1.22 4.45
C SER A 34 -3.23 0.05 4.97
N PRO A 35 -2.08 0.46 4.40
CA PRO A 35 -1.48 1.76 4.70
C PRO A 35 -2.33 2.91 4.16
N HIS A 36 -2.41 4.02 4.92
CA HIS A 36 -3.26 5.17 4.58
C HIS A 36 -2.61 6.14 3.58
N ASP A 37 -3.43 6.99 2.99
CA ASP A 37 -3.00 8.08 2.12
C ASP A 37 -2.35 9.21 2.93
N ARG A 38 -1.59 10.05 2.24
CA ARG A 38 -0.97 11.24 2.83
C ARG A 38 -2.01 12.19 3.43
N GLY A 39 -1.83 12.55 4.71
CA GLY A 39 -2.72 13.44 5.44
C GLY A 39 -4.08 12.83 5.75
N GLU A 40 -4.21 11.52 5.66
CA GLU A 40 -5.37 10.74 6.07
C GLU A 40 -5.06 9.99 7.37
N SER A 41 -6.01 9.91 8.26
CA SER A 41 -5.88 9.08 9.44
C SER A 41 -6.10 7.59 9.15
N ALA A 42 -5.54 6.73 9.97
CA ALA A 42 -5.80 5.29 9.92
C ALA A 42 -7.30 4.95 10.00
N LYS A 43 -8.07 5.75 10.76
CA LYS A 43 -9.53 5.59 10.88
C LYS A 43 -10.25 5.87 9.56
N GLU A 44 -9.91 6.97 8.89
CA GLU A 44 -10.50 7.33 7.60
C GLU A 44 -10.18 6.28 6.54
N ASN A 45 -8.94 5.79 6.52
CA ASN A 45 -8.56 4.68 5.65
C ASN A 45 -9.36 3.41 5.95
N ALA A 46 -9.51 3.05 7.22
CA ALA A 46 -10.32 1.90 7.64
C ALA A 46 -11.79 2.02 7.18
N LEU A 47 -12.39 3.20 7.31
CA LEU A 47 -13.77 3.45 6.88
C LEU A 47 -14.01 3.28 5.36
N ARG A 48 -12.97 3.37 4.53
CA ARG A 48 -13.08 3.14 3.06
C ARG A 48 -13.41 1.71 2.69
N TRP A 49 -13.13 0.77 3.57
CA TRP A 49 -13.36 -0.64 3.33
C TRP A 49 -14.84 -1.04 3.43
N GLY A 50 -15.65 -0.27 4.20
CA GLY A 50 -17.07 -0.56 4.37
C GLY A 50 -17.31 -2.00 4.83
N ASP A 51 -18.23 -2.69 4.19
CA ASP A 51 -18.66 -4.04 4.54
C ASP A 51 -17.86 -5.16 3.84
N LEU A 52 -16.87 -4.80 3.01
CA LEU A 52 -16.07 -5.76 2.24
C LEU A 52 -15.42 -6.88 3.08
N PRO A 53 -14.91 -6.60 4.30
CA PRO A 53 -14.37 -7.65 5.17
C PRO A 53 -15.40 -8.75 5.48
N GLY A 54 -16.66 -8.38 5.72
CA GLY A 54 -17.76 -9.30 5.96
C GLY A 54 -18.20 -10.06 4.71
N GLU A 55 -18.19 -9.40 3.54
CA GLU A 55 -18.55 -10.04 2.28
C GLU A 55 -17.55 -11.14 1.85
N GLY A 56 -16.28 -11.02 2.27
CA GLY A 56 -15.20 -11.90 1.81
C GLY A 56 -14.54 -12.73 2.92
N ASP A 57 -15.05 -12.69 4.16
CA ASP A 57 -14.46 -13.36 5.32
C ASP A 57 -12.96 -13.09 5.49
N PHE A 58 -12.52 -11.85 5.39
CA PHE A 58 -11.14 -11.43 5.60
C PHE A 58 -11.03 -10.28 6.62
N ALA A 59 -9.91 -10.17 7.30
CA ALA A 59 -9.63 -9.03 8.17
C ALA A 59 -8.88 -7.93 7.41
N VAL A 60 -9.04 -6.68 7.87
CA VAL A 60 -8.23 -5.54 7.43
C VAL A 60 -7.58 -4.88 8.64
N ILE A 61 -6.28 -4.65 8.58
CA ILE A 61 -5.55 -3.84 9.56
C ILE A 61 -5.05 -2.57 8.89
N ALA A 62 -5.50 -1.42 9.41
CA ALA A 62 -5.12 -0.09 8.96
C ALA A 62 -4.31 0.61 10.06
N PRO A 63 -2.96 0.55 10.05
CA PRO A 63 -2.13 1.19 11.04
C PRO A 63 -2.02 2.70 10.79
N ALA A 64 -1.86 3.48 11.87
CA ALA A 64 -1.40 4.84 11.76
C ALA A 64 0.07 4.81 11.33
N GLY A 65 0.31 5.31 10.13
CA GLY A 65 1.66 5.51 9.63
C GLY A 65 2.15 6.87 10.07
N GLU A 66 3.34 6.90 10.62
CA GLU A 66 3.97 8.14 11.00
C GLU A 66 5.28 8.36 10.29
N GLY A 67 5.48 9.59 9.86
CA GLY A 67 6.76 10.08 9.45
C GLY A 67 7.73 10.19 10.63
N ARG A 68 8.92 10.65 10.34
CA ARG A 68 9.98 10.84 11.34
C ARG A 68 9.59 11.82 12.45
N ARG A 69 8.79 12.86 12.12
CA ARG A 69 8.46 13.97 13.02
C ARG A 69 6.99 14.34 13.02
N LEU A 70 6.29 14.10 11.93
CA LEU A 70 4.90 14.53 11.73
C LEU A 70 4.06 13.32 11.35
N GLY A 71 2.99 13.09 12.09
CA GLY A 71 2.02 12.06 11.79
C GLY A 71 1.44 12.17 10.37
N ASP A 72 0.91 11.13 9.82
CA ASP A 72 0.23 11.04 8.53
C ASP A 72 1.08 11.34 7.27
N TYR A 73 2.43 11.50 7.43
CA TYR A 73 3.35 11.86 6.35
C TYR A 73 4.60 10.99 6.34
N SER A 74 4.45 9.68 6.37
CA SER A 74 5.56 8.72 6.38
C SER A 74 6.36 8.73 5.07
N TRP A 75 5.70 8.94 3.92
CA TRP A 75 6.29 8.88 2.58
C TRP A 75 7.26 7.71 2.41
N GLY A 76 6.82 6.51 2.80
CA GLY A 76 7.62 5.30 2.65
C GLY A 76 8.87 5.26 3.54
N ALA A 77 8.81 5.87 4.74
CA ALA A 77 9.90 5.79 5.71
C ALA A 77 10.26 4.33 5.98
N PRO A 78 11.57 3.95 6.03
CA PRO A 78 11.97 2.56 6.26
C PRO A 78 11.36 1.94 7.52
N GLY A 79 11.25 2.70 8.60
CA GLY A 79 10.60 2.24 9.84
C GLY A 79 9.11 1.97 9.66
N GLN A 80 8.41 2.80 8.87
CA GLN A 80 7.01 2.57 8.52
C GLN A 80 6.83 1.26 7.76
N ILE A 81 7.72 0.96 6.80
CA ILE A 81 7.64 -0.32 6.06
C ILE A 81 7.89 -1.50 7.00
N SER A 82 8.83 -1.38 7.94
CA SER A 82 9.04 -2.40 8.98
C SER A 82 7.82 -2.59 9.87
N ASP A 83 7.10 -1.52 10.20
CA ASP A 83 5.85 -1.63 10.96
C ASP A 83 4.75 -2.33 10.15
N LEU A 84 4.61 -2.00 8.86
CA LEU A 84 3.66 -2.68 7.96
C LEU A 84 3.94 -4.18 7.86
N ALA A 85 5.22 -4.59 7.80
CA ALA A 85 5.61 -5.99 7.76
C ALA A 85 5.22 -6.77 9.03
N ARG A 86 5.05 -6.08 10.16
CA ARG A 86 4.65 -6.68 11.45
C ARG A 86 3.14 -6.73 11.67
N MET A 87 2.35 -6.13 10.80
CA MET A 87 0.89 -6.04 10.99
C MET A 87 0.18 -7.40 11.10
N PRO A 88 0.59 -8.48 10.42
CA PRO A 88 0.01 -9.80 10.66
C PRO A 88 0.18 -10.27 12.11
N SER A 89 1.40 -10.14 12.67
CA SER A 89 1.65 -10.48 14.06
C SER A 89 0.86 -9.59 15.04
N VAL A 90 0.71 -8.30 14.72
CA VAL A 90 -0.13 -7.38 15.52
C VAL A 90 -1.59 -7.81 15.48
N ALA A 91 -2.14 -8.16 14.31
CA ALA A 91 -3.50 -8.65 14.18
C ALA A 91 -3.72 -9.92 15.01
N THR A 92 -2.79 -10.87 14.94
CA THR A 92 -2.87 -12.12 15.74
C THR A 92 -2.83 -11.84 17.25
N GLN A 93 -2.00 -10.91 17.72
CA GLN A 93 -1.96 -10.49 19.13
C GLN A 93 -3.29 -9.87 19.61
N HIS A 94 -4.10 -9.38 18.69
CA HIS A 94 -5.42 -8.81 18.95
C HIS A 94 -6.57 -9.75 18.57
N GLY A 95 -6.32 -11.07 18.50
CA GLY A 95 -7.35 -12.10 18.40
C GLY A 95 -7.78 -12.47 17.00
N VAL A 96 -7.05 -12.05 15.94
CA VAL A 96 -7.32 -12.51 14.58
C VAL A 96 -6.55 -13.81 14.32
N ASP A 97 -7.23 -14.87 13.97
CA ASP A 97 -6.58 -16.09 13.46
C ASP A 97 -6.19 -15.85 11.97
N VAL A 98 -4.99 -15.32 11.76
CA VAL A 98 -4.50 -14.94 10.43
C VAL A 98 -3.97 -16.16 9.69
N ASP A 99 -4.44 -16.39 8.46
CA ASP A 99 -3.79 -17.33 7.53
C ASP A 99 -2.49 -16.70 6.99
N PRO A 100 -1.31 -17.18 7.40
CA PRO A 100 -0.03 -16.58 7.00
C PRO A 100 0.25 -16.72 5.49
N SER A 101 -0.44 -17.65 4.81
CA SER A 101 -0.35 -17.82 3.36
C SER A 101 -1.26 -16.85 2.58
N GLN A 102 -2.10 -16.08 3.26
CA GLN A 102 -3.09 -15.17 2.68
C GLN A 102 -3.00 -13.74 3.26
N VAL A 103 -1.80 -13.21 3.32
CA VAL A 103 -1.56 -11.80 3.68
C VAL A 103 -1.44 -10.97 2.41
N TYR A 104 -2.19 -9.89 2.34
CA TYR A 104 -2.23 -8.97 1.20
C TYR A 104 -1.89 -7.56 1.64
N ALA A 105 -1.35 -6.74 0.74
CA ALA A 105 -1.16 -5.31 0.97
C ALA A 105 -1.97 -4.50 -0.05
N VAL A 106 -2.75 -3.52 0.42
CA VAL A 106 -3.62 -2.69 -0.45
C VAL A 106 -3.57 -1.24 0.00
N GLY A 107 -3.11 -0.35 -0.89
CA GLY A 107 -3.03 1.07 -0.58
C GLY A 107 -3.20 1.98 -1.80
N GLY A 108 -3.54 3.24 -1.54
CA GLY A 108 -3.60 4.31 -2.52
C GLY A 108 -2.48 5.34 -2.29
N SER A 109 -2.13 6.13 -3.31
CA SER A 109 -1.22 7.29 -3.17
C SER A 109 0.07 6.97 -2.38
N MET A 110 0.26 7.58 -1.22
CA MET A 110 1.33 7.25 -0.28
C MET A 110 1.21 5.82 0.24
N GLY A 111 -0.01 5.35 0.58
CA GLY A 111 -0.24 3.96 0.97
C GLY A 111 0.07 2.98 -0.17
N GLY A 112 -0.19 3.37 -1.43
CA GLY A 112 0.22 2.60 -2.61
C GLY A 112 1.74 2.56 -2.80
N GLN A 113 2.44 3.65 -2.53
CA GLN A 113 3.90 3.69 -2.45
C GLN A 113 4.43 2.71 -1.41
N GLU A 114 3.86 2.73 -0.20
CA GLU A 114 4.26 1.86 0.91
C GLU A 114 3.96 0.39 0.63
N THR A 115 2.83 0.10 -0.03
CA THR A 115 2.50 -1.22 -0.55
C THR A 115 3.59 -1.75 -1.50
N LEU A 116 4.05 -0.93 -2.46
CA LEU A 116 5.12 -1.32 -3.38
C LEU A 116 6.48 -1.49 -2.68
N LEU A 117 6.79 -0.66 -1.69
CA LEU A 117 8.00 -0.80 -0.88
C LEU A 117 7.95 -2.07 -0.01
N LEU A 118 6.79 -2.44 0.51
CA LEU A 118 6.60 -3.69 1.24
C LEU A 118 6.82 -4.90 0.33
N VAL A 119 6.30 -4.89 -0.90
CA VAL A 119 6.57 -5.92 -1.92
C VAL A 119 8.08 -6.07 -2.17
N ALA A 120 8.80 -4.95 -2.23
CA ALA A 120 10.24 -4.96 -2.51
C ALA A 120 11.09 -5.47 -1.34
N ARG A 121 10.67 -5.23 -0.10
CA ARG A 121 11.49 -5.48 1.09
C ARG A 121 11.13 -6.76 1.82
N ASP A 122 9.85 -7.11 1.82
CA ASP A 122 9.32 -8.27 2.55
C ASP A 122 8.43 -9.15 1.65
N PRO A 123 8.95 -9.60 0.47
CA PRO A 123 8.14 -10.33 -0.50
C PRO A 123 7.60 -11.65 0.05
N GLY A 124 8.30 -12.29 0.98
CA GLY A 124 7.88 -13.54 1.60
C GLY A 124 6.63 -13.41 2.49
N LEU A 125 6.23 -12.19 2.83
CA LEU A 125 5.05 -11.90 3.63
C LEU A 125 3.77 -11.96 2.80
N LEU A 126 3.83 -11.60 1.50
CA LEU A 126 2.64 -11.23 0.74
C LEU A 126 2.20 -12.31 -0.27
N ALA A 127 0.94 -12.68 -0.21
CA ALA A 127 0.25 -13.48 -1.22
C ALA A 127 -0.12 -12.65 -2.47
N GLY A 128 -0.25 -11.34 -2.33
CA GLY A 128 -0.53 -10.41 -3.41
C GLY A 128 -0.56 -8.96 -2.93
N ALA A 129 -0.50 -8.01 -3.87
CA ALA A 129 -0.56 -6.59 -3.56
C ALA A 129 -1.37 -5.78 -4.58
N ILE A 130 -2.02 -4.71 -4.12
CA ILE A 130 -2.81 -3.80 -4.95
C ILE A 130 -2.40 -2.38 -4.63
N ALA A 131 -1.98 -1.60 -5.63
CA ALA A 131 -1.66 -0.20 -5.47
C ALA A 131 -2.48 0.68 -6.42
N PHE A 132 -3.17 1.68 -5.85
CA PHE A 132 -3.97 2.66 -6.58
C PHE A 132 -3.24 4.01 -6.62
N ASP A 133 -3.01 4.53 -7.82
CA ASP A 133 -2.34 5.80 -8.07
C ASP A 133 -1.10 6.04 -7.18
N PRO A 134 -0.17 5.06 -7.07
CA PRO A 134 0.96 5.15 -6.15
C PRO A 134 1.95 6.23 -6.55
N ALA A 135 2.61 6.85 -5.57
CA ALA A 135 3.84 7.60 -5.80
C ALA A 135 5.00 6.62 -5.98
N THR A 136 5.77 6.72 -7.06
CA THR A 136 6.84 5.77 -7.36
C THR A 136 8.24 6.38 -7.34
N ASP A 137 8.36 7.72 -7.50
CA ASP A 137 9.61 8.48 -7.39
C ASP A 137 9.44 9.68 -6.45
N MET A 138 9.96 9.58 -5.24
CA MET A 138 9.85 10.64 -4.23
C MET A 138 10.63 11.90 -4.58
N ALA A 139 11.73 11.81 -5.32
CA ALA A 139 12.47 12.98 -5.76
C ALA A 139 11.66 13.77 -6.81
N ARG A 140 10.99 13.07 -7.72
CA ARG A 140 10.05 13.67 -8.66
C ARG A 140 8.86 14.27 -7.92
N ARG A 141 8.24 13.52 -6.98
CA ARG A 141 7.13 14.03 -6.15
C ARG A 141 7.48 15.35 -5.44
N TYR A 142 8.67 15.42 -4.86
CA TYR A 142 9.14 16.66 -4.23
C TYR A 142 9.15 17.84 -5.21
N ARG A 143 9.59 17.64 -6.45
CA ARG A 143 9.57 18.70 -7.49
C ARG A 143 8.14 19.06 -7.88
N ASP A 144 7.29 18.07 -8.09
CA ASP A 144 5.91 18.21 -8.56
C ASP A 144 5.00 18.87 -7.52
N PHE A 145 5.34 18.81 -6.23
CA PHE A 145 4.63 19.55 -5.19
C PHE A 145 4.48 21.04 -5.52
N ARG A 146 5.43 21.65 -6.21
CA ARG A 146 5.35 23.08 -6.61
C ARG A 146 4.07 23.42 -7.38
N ALA A 147 3.52 22.48 -8.10
CA ALA A 147 2.34 22.68 -8.92
C ALA A 147 1.02 22.44 -8.17
N LEU A 148 1.08 22.01 -6.91
CA LEU A 148 -0.09 21.87 -6.04
C LEU A 148 -0.37 23.17 -5.30
N ARG A 149 -1.63 23.36 -4.88
CA ARG A 149 -2.07 24.55 -4.12
C ARG A 149 -1.19 24.79 -2.89
N ASP A 150 -0.90 23.74 -2.12
CA ASP A 150 -0.11 23.81 -0.89
C ASP A 150 1.35 23.35 -1.11
N GLY A 151 1.84 23.47 -2.34
CA GLY A 151 3.09 22.86 -2.77
C GLY A 151 4.33 23.29 -2.02
N ARG A 152 4.44 24.59 -1.63
CA ARG A 152 5.55 25.09 -0.82
C ARG A 152 5.57 24.48 0.57
N TRP A 153 4.40 24.35 1.18
CA TRP A 153 4.24 23.70 2.47
C TRP A 153 4.60 22.21 2.40
N LEU A 154 4.12 21.49 1.38
CA LEU A 154 4.47 20.10 1.14
C LEU A 154 5.97 19.89 0.93
N GLN A 155 6.65 20.78 0.20
CA GLN A 155 8.11 20.71 0.04
C GLN A 155 8.85 20.95 1.37
N ARG A 156 8.37 21.91 2.18
CA ARG A 156 8.93 22.16 3.51
C ARG A 156 8.74 20.94 4.42
N LEU A 157 7.56 20.36 4.43
CA LEU A 157 7.21 19.17 5.20
C LEU A 157 8.09 17.97 4.78
N ALA A 158 8.24 17.73 3.47
CA ALA A 158 9.10 16.67 2.96
C ALA A 158 10.56 16.85 3.39
N ARG A 159 11.08 18.10 3.39
CA ARG A 159 12.44 18.35 3.90
C ARG A 159 12.59 18.02 5.38
N VAL A 160 11.58 18.30 6.19
CA VAL A 160 11.59 17.98 7.62
C VAL A 160 11.56 16.45 7.82
N GLU A 161 10.67 15.75 7.11
CA GLU A 161 10.46 14.31 7.27
C GLU A 161 11.60 13.47 6.66
N ILE A 162 12.11 13.87 5.49
CA ILE A 162 13.14 13.10 4.78
C ILE A 162 14.55 13.54 5.18
N GLY A 163 14.69 14.75 5.73
CA GLY A 163 15.95 15.29 6.24
C GLY A 163 16.65 16.27 5.29
N GLY A 164 16.00 16.74 4.22
CA GLY A 164 16.57 17.69 3.27
C GLY A 164 15.88 17.65 1.93
N THR A 165 16.44 18.36 0.94
CA THR A 165 16.01 18.28 -0.47
C THR A 165 16.54 17.01 -1.15
N PRO A 166 15.99 16.60 -2.30
CA PRO A 166 16.53 15.45 -3.07
C PRO A 166 18.02 15.60 -3.43
N GLY A 167 18.49 16.83 -3.65
CA GLY A 167 19.91 17.09 -3.93
C GLY A 167 20.83 16.98 -2.71
N GLN A 168 20.30 17.28 -1.52
CA GLN A 168 21.05 17.18 -0.26
C GLN A 168 21.09 15.76 0.31
N VAL A 169 20.00 15.01 0.18
CA VAL A 169 19.85 13.65 0.74
C VAL A 169 19.30 12.67 -0.31
N PRO A 170 19.97 12.49 -1.45
CA PRO A 170 19.44 11.72 -2.57
C PRO A 170 19.13 10.26 -2.21
N ARG A 171 19.96 9.65 -1.35
CA ARG A 171 19.76 8.28 -0.87
C ARG A 171 18.45 8.14 -0.09
N ALA A 172 18.12 9.08 0.80
CA ALA A 172 16.90 9.04 1.58
C ALA A 172 15.63 9.15 0.71
N TYR A 173 15.69 9.84 -0.41
CA TYR A 173 14.62 9.87 -1.42
C TYR A 173 14.55 8.57 -2.22
N ALA A 174 15.69 8.02 -2.63
CA ALA A 174 15.75 6.74 -3.33
C ALA A 174 15.19 5.59 -2.49
N GLU A 175 15.54 5.52 -1.20
CA GLU A 175 15.06 4.51 -0.26
C GLU A 175 13.53 4.51 -0.06
N ARG A 176 12.87 5.63 -0.40
CA ARG A 176 11.42 5.84 -0.33
C ARG A 176 10.71 5.69 -1.68
N SER A 177 11.46 5.39 -2.74
CA SER A 177 10.96 5.35 -4.11
C SER A 177 10.85 3.93 -4.62
N PRO A 178 9.65 3.38 -4.86
CA PRO A 178 9.48 2.08 -5.52
C PRO A 178 10.26 1.93 -6.81
N ASP A 179 10.42 3.01 -7.58
CA ASP A 179 11.22 3.02 -8.83
C ASP A 179 12.71 2.68 -8.63
N HIS A 180 13.23 2.86 -7.41
CA HIS A 180 14.57 2.41 -7.03
C HIS A 180 14.66 0.89 -6.84
N TYR A 181 13.55 0.21 -6.62
CA TYR A 181 13.46 -1.21 -6.29
C TYR A 181 12.85 -2.06 -7.41
N VAL A 182 12.91 -1.62 -8.67
CA VAL A 182 12.28 -2.33 -9.81
C VAL A 182 12.65 -3.81 -9.82
N ARG A 183 13.94 -4.12 -9.69
CA ARG A 183 14.42 -5.51 -9.65
C ARG A 183 13.86 -6.29 -8.47
N ALA A 184 13.91 -5.72 -7.26
CA ALA A 184 13.38 -6.39 -6.07
C ALA A 184 11.87 -6.64 -6.17
N ILE A 185 11.10 -5.69 -6.74
CA ILE A 185 9.66 -5.86 -7.01
C ILE A 185 9.45 -6.99 -8.02
N ALA A 186 10.23 -7.04 -9.08
CA ALA A 186 10.11 -8.08 -10.10
C ALA A 186 10.46 -9.47 -9.55
N ASP A 187 11.61 -9.57 -8.87
CA ASP A 187 12.12 -10.82 -8.29
C ASP A 187 11.29 -11.31 -7.08
N SER A 188 10.38 -10.47 -6.56
CA SER A 188 9.52 -10.80 -5.40
C SER A 188 8.61 -12.01 -5.65
N GLY A 189 8.19 -12.24 -6.89
CA GLY A 189 7.17 -13.22 -7.25
C GLY A 189 5.76 -12.88 -6.74
N VAL A 190 5.58 -11.75 -6.05
CA VAL A 190 4.28 -11.29 -5.53
C VAL A 190 3.39 -10.83 -6.69
N PRO A 191 2.18 -11.39 -6.87
CA PRO A 191 1.20 -10.90 -7.84
C PRO A 191 0.82 -9.47 -7.51
N LEU A 192 1.03 -8.54 -8.45
CA LEU A 192 0.84 -7.11 -8.26
C LEU A 192 -0.21 -6.56 -9.21
N GLN A 193 -1.25 -5.93 -8.66
CA GLN A 193 -2.21 -5.15 -9.43
C GLN A 193 -1.91 -3.66 -9.27
N LEU A 194 -1.63 -2.96 -10.37
CA LEU A 194 -1.38 -1.52 -10.41
C LEU A 194 -2.53 -0.80 -11.14
N PHE A 195 -3.15 0.14 -10.46
CA PHE A 195 -4.17 1.02 -11.00
C PHE A 195 -3.62 2.45 -11.04
N TRP A 196 -3.72 3.13 -12.20
CA TRP A 196 -3.32 4.53 -12.26
C TRP A 196 -4.13 5.31 -13.30
N SER A 197 -4.33 6.59 -13.02
CA SER A 197 -5.17 7.48 -13.79
C SER A 197 -4.37 8.45 -14.65
N THR A 198 -4.80 8.64 -15.91
CA THR A 198 -4.27 9.68 -16.78
C THR A 198 -4.79 11.07 -16.42
N ARG A 199 -5.82 11.17 -15.58
CA ARG A 199 -6.41 12.43 -15.08
C ARG A 199 -6.08 12.73 -13.63
N ASP A 200 -5.07 12.06 -13.06
CA ASP A 200 -4.60 12.35 -11.71
C ASP A 200 -4.03 13.78 -11.64
N ARG A 201 -4.60 14.60 -10.73
CA ARG A 201 -4.15 15.98 -10.50
C ARG A 201 -3.26 16.13 -9.27
N ILE A 202 -3.15 15.09 -8.46
CA ILE A 202 -2.33 15.06 -7.24
C ILE A 202 -0.95 14.51 -7.56
N ILE A 203 -0.87 13.34 -8.20
CA ILE A 203 0.36 12.83 -8.81
C ILE A 203 0.30 13.21 -10.29
N ARG A 204 0.87 14.36 -10.59
CA ARG A 204 0.85 14.88 -11.96
C ARG A 204 1.68 13.97 -12.87
N ASP A 205 1.12 13.67 -14.02
CA ASP A 205 1.77 12.83 -15.01
C ASP A 205 2.17 11.43 -14.48
N GLN A 206 1.15 10.67 -14.05
CA GLN A 206 1.29 9.25 -13.67
C GLN A 206 1.99 8.41 -14.76
N ARG A 207 2.01 8.85 -16.02
CA ARG A 207 2.74 8.18 -17.11
C ARG A 207 4.24 8.19 -16.88
N LEU A 208 4.78 9.23 -16.21
CA LEU A 208 6.18 9.37 -15.85
C LEU A 208 6.51 8.88 -14.43
N GLU A 209 5.49 8.55 -13.65
CA GLU A 209 5.57 7.89 -12.33
C GLU A 209 5.27 6.40 -12.49
N THR A 210 4.06 5.96 -12.14
CA THR A 210 3.65 4.55 -12.22
C THR A 210 3.82 3.96 -13.62
N GLY A 211 3.51 4.72 -14.69
CA GLY A 211 3.73 4.28 -16.06
C GLY A 211 5.21 4.02 -16.40
N ALA A 212 6.14 4.78 -15.83
CA ALA A 212 7.58 4.53 -16.01
C ALA A 212 8.02 3.25 -15.29
N LEU A 213 7.58 3.05 -14.03
CA LEU A 213 7.80 1.83 -13.27
C LEU A 213 7.29 0.60 -14.05
N VAL A 214 6.05 0.65 -14.56
CA VAL A 214 5.45 -0.43 -15.36
C VAL A 214 6.27 -0.74 -16.61
N ARG A 215 6.71 0.30 -17.35
CA ARG A 215 7.53 0.08 -18.57
C ARG A 215 8.86 -0.59 -18.23
N ARG A 216 9.51 -0.19 -17.14
CA ARG A 216 10.76 -0.82 -16.68
C ARG A 216 10.53 -2.27 -16.27
N LEU A 217 9.51 -2.55 -15.46
CA LEU A 217 9.16 -3.92 -15.07
C LEU A 217 8.91 -4.80 -16.30
N ARG A 218 8.09 -4.37 -17.26
CA ARG A 218 7.76 -5.16 -18.45
C ARG A 218 8.93 -5.35 -19.41
N ARG A 219 9.81 -4.35 -19.53
CA ARG A 219 10.98 -4.43 -20.43
C ARG A 219 12.08 -5.26 -19.85
N ASP A 220 12.41 -5.03 -18.57
CA ASP A 220 13.61 -5.59 -17.95
C ASP A 220 13.31 -6.90 -17.19
N HIS A 221 12.02 -7.14 -16.85
CA HIS A 221 11.53 -8.27 -16.07
C HIS A 221 10.17 -8.76 -16.59
N PRO A 222 10.10 -9.32 -17.82
CA PRO A 222 8.83 -9.74 -18.44
C PRO A 222 8.10 -10.86 -17.67
N GLU A 223 8.82 -11.59 -16.81
CA GLU A 223 8.30 -12.65 -15.93
C GLU A 223 7.57 -12.10 -14.69
N ALA A 224 7.70 -10.80 -14.40
CA ALA A 224 7.06 -10.19 -13.23
C ALA A 224 5.53 -10.34 -13.30
N ARG A 225 4.94 -10.79 -12.20
CA ARG A 225 3.49 -11.06 -12.10
C ARG A 225 2.71 -9.77 -11.92
N LEU A 226 2.54 -9.02 -13.01
CA LEU A 226 2.04 -7.65 -13.02
C LEU A 226 0.78 -7.49 -13.89
N TRP A 227 -0.30 -6.99 -13.27
CA TRP A 227 -1.56 -6.59 -13.93
C TRP A 227 -1.76 -5.09 -13.78
N VAL A 228 -1.90 -4.41 -14.90
CA VAL A 228 -1.97 -2.95 -14.96
C VAL A 228 -3.32 -2.49 -15.49
N PHE A 229 -3.94 -1.57 -14.79
CA PHE A 229 -5.22 -0.98 -15.12
C PHE A 229 -5.07 0.54 -15.23
N VAL A 230 -5.30 1.06 -16.41
CA VAL A 230 -5.19 2.49 -16.71
C VAL A 230 -6.59 3.04 -17.02
N GLY A 231 -6.87 4.24 -16.52
CA GLY A 231 -8.15 4.91 -16.79
C GLY A 231 -8.13 6.39 -16.52
N GLU A 232 -9.31 6.98 -16.37
CA GLU A 232 -9.51 8.42 -16.25
C GLU A 232 -10.36 8.75 -15.02
N TRP A 233 -9.79 8.62 -13.83
CA TRP A 233 -10.47 8.92 -12.56
C TRP A 233 -9.71 9.97 -11.75
N ARG A 234 -10.35 10.48 -10.70
CA ARG A 234 -9.69 11.34 -9.71
C ARG A 234 -8.77 10.51 -8.84
N HIS A 235 -7.68 11.11 -8.38
CA HIS A 235 -6.68 10.48 -7.51
C HIS A 235 -7.31 9.57 -6.43
N THR A 236 -6.90 8.33 -6.41
CA THR A 236 -7.36 7.23 -5.52
C THR A 236 -8.87 6.94 -5.50
N ALA A 237 -9.65 7.54 -6.39
CA ALA A 237 -11.10 7.36 -6.39
C ALA A 237 -11.56 5.90 -6.58
N GLU A 238 -10.73 5.09 -7.23
CA GLU A 238 -11.05 3.68 -7.50
C GLU A 238 -10.74 2.75 -6.31
N MET A 239 -9.99 3.24 -5.31
CA MET A 239 -9.76 2.55 -4.04
C MET A 239 -10.92 2.79 -3.07
N ARG A 240 -12.13 2.44 -3.45
CA ARG A 240 -13.33 2.54 -2.61
C ARG A 240 -14.16 1.27 -2.75
N ALA A 241 -14.87 0.89 -1.70
CA ALA A 241 -15.79 -0.25 -1.69
C ALA A 241 -16.84 -0.19 -2.81
N SER A 242 -17.26 1.01 -3.22
CA SER A 242 -18.24 1.23 -4.30
C SER A 242 -17.62 1.35 -5.70
N ARG A 243 -16.33 1.08 -5.87
CA ARG A 243 -15.60 1.28 -7.14
C ARG A 243 -14.85 0.01 -7.57
N ARG A 244 -13.56 0.11 -7.90
CA ARG A 244 -12.77 -1.02 -8.43
C ARG A 244 -12.13 -1.88 -7.35
N LEU A 245 -12.07 -1.40 -6.10
CA LEU A 245 -11.50 -2.16 -5.00
C LEU A 245 -12.10 -3.57 -4.88
N PRO A 246 -13.44 -3.77 -4.85
CA PRO A 246 -14.01 -5.11 -4.75
C PRO A 246 -13.56 -6.04 -5.88
N ARG A 247 -13.55 -5.55 -7.12
CA ARG A 247 -13.11 -6.35 -8.27
C ARG A 247 -11.62 -6.72 -8.20
N ALA A 248 -10.79 -5.84 -7.64
CA ALA A 248 -9.38 -6.13 -7.42
C ALA A 248 -9.17 -7.19 -6.34
N LEU A 249 -9.97 -7.14 -5.27
CA LEU A 249 -9.98 -8.15 -4.20
C LEU A 249 -10.49 -9.51 -4.72
N ALA A 250 -11.56 -9.51 -5.51
CA ALA A 250 -12.11 -10.73 -6.11
C ALA A 250 -11.09 -11.44 -7.01
N ARG A 251 -10.19 -10.71 -7.71
CA ARG A 251 -9.10 -11.33 -8.48
C ARG A 251 -8.11 -12.09 -7.61
N PHE A 252 -7.98 -11.74 -6.34
CA PHE A 252 -7.19 -12.50 -5.37
C PHE A 252 -8.00 -13.55 -4.61
N GLY A 253 -9.30 -13.71 -4.94
CA GLY A 253 -10.19 -14.63 -4.27
C GLY A 253 -10.62 -14.20 -2.87
N LEU A 254 -10.45 -12.88 -2.56
CA LEU A 254 -10.89 -12.31 -1.28
C LEU A 254 -12.39 -11.99 -1.27
N LEU A 255 -13.03 -11.93 -2.43
CA LEU A 255 -14.48 -11.82 -2.56
C LEU A 255 -15.01 -12.97 -3.44
N PRO A 256 -16.19 -13.55 -3.14
CA PRO A 256 -16.73 -14.73 -3.83
C PRO A 256 -17.41 -14.38 -5.17
N TRP A 257 -16.76 -13.61 -6.02
CA TRP A 257 -17.29 -13.18 -7.32
C TRP A 257 -16.89 -14.17 -8.43
N ALA A 258 -17.83 -15.03 -8.82
CA ALA A 258 -17.59 -16.11 -9.78
C ALA A 258 -17.24 -15.62 -11.21
N ASP A 259 -17.67 -14.42 -11.60
CA ASP A 259 -17.44 -13.81 -12.90
C ASP A 259 -16.08 -13.10 -13.03
N VAL A 260 -15.29 -13.04 -11.94
CA VAL A 260 -13.98 -12.41 -11.93
C VAL A 260 -12.87 -13.47 -11.98
N PRO A 261 -12.09 -13.54 -13.07
CA PRO A 261 -10.96 -14.46 -13.16
C PRO A 261 -9.96 -14.22 -12.03
N GLN A 262 -9.63 -15.26 -11.29
CA GLN A 262 -8.66 -15.17 -10.20
C GLN A 262 -7.23 -15.14 -10.76
N LEU A 263 -6.39 -14.37 -10.08
CA LEU A 263 -4.96 -14.31 -10.33
C LEU A 263 -4.26 -15.44 -9.54
N PRO A 264 -3.20 -16.03 -10.11
CA PRO A 264 -2.43 -17.03 -9.37
C PRO A 264 -1.77 -16.37 -8.14
N ARG A 265 -1.91 -16.99 -6.97
CA ARG A 265 -1.28 -16.55 -5.72
C ARG A 265 0.25 -16.73 -5.78
N ALA A 266 0.98 -15.96 -4.98
CA ALA A 266 2.39 -16.25 -4.74
C ALA A 266 2.51 -17.66 -4.14
N ALA A 267 3.51 -18.42 -4.53
CA ALA A 267 3.83 -19.67 -3.83
C ALA A 267 4.32 -19.26 -2.43
N GLY A 268 3.46 -19.43 -1.44
CA GLY A 268 3.81 -19.18 -0.04
C GLY A 268 5.10 -19.92 0.29
N ARG A 269 6.03 -19.30 1.01
CA ARG A 269 7.14 -20.04 1.59
C ARG A 269 6.49 -21.10 2.51
N ARG A 270 6.74 -22.36 2.21
CA ARG A 270 6.47 -23.43 3.17
C ARG A 270 7.26 -23.07 4.43
N ALA A 271 6.54 -23.01 5.56
CA ALA A 271 7.13 -22.80 6.88
C ALA A 271 8.20 -23.87 7.17
#